data_5ae89819e2474db5824774f34bf20913
#
_entry.id   5ae89819e2474db5824774f34bf20913
#
_cell.length_a   1.000
_cell.length_b   1.000
_cell.length_c   1.000
_cell.angle_alpha   90.00
_cell.angle_beta   90.00
_cell.angle_gamma   90.00
#
_symmetry.space_group_name_H-M   'P 1'
#
loop_
_entity.id
_entity.type
_entity.pdbx_description
1 polymer ?
#
loop_
_entity_poly.entity_id
_entity_poly.type
_entity_poly.pdbx_seq_one_letter_code
_entity_poly.pdbx_strand_id
1 'polypeptide(L)'
;MVTLYDVARIAGVSTATVSRVVHGQDKVRDSTRTRVLEVIDQLGYVPDGAAQSLSRRRKNIIGLVCVERQSPRQQYDIESMSLLFYDEILRGVESRIRHHKWSLLITYLEEAGDPDLPRLLSLSGQVDGLLIGEGIVPSEYLARLAKRLPVVVIAGSPAERAADVVTADNRAGSAALLRHLIEDHGSRRLFHVDGPITAPDARERRLALNELLAANPHCQLVGSSQGLFSVASGEEAGEKLLAIWDEARPDAVVCANDQMAIGVLQAFAKAGVAVPEQVAVVGFDDIFPGSLYDPPLTTVHQPMRLLGERACTRLLDRIARPALRPKVELLPTELVLRSSCGCPPGTVTRRPVPPLRAGRSEPSAAPRRRRTPPVSPS
;
A
#
# COMPACT_ATOMS: atom_id res chain seq x y z
N MET A 1 -39.68 -17.57 1.77
CA MET A 1 -38.26 -17.81 2.15
C MET A 1 -38.27 -18.86 3.26
N VAL A 2 -37.48 -19.91 3.12
CA VAL A 2 -37.38 -20.99 4.14
C VAL A 2 -36.70 -20.43 5.38
N THR A 3 -37.24 -20.70 6.55
CA THR A 3 -36.77 -20.20 7.83
C THR A 3 -36.18 -21.31 8.71
N LEU A 4 -35.42 -20.94 9.73
CA LEU A 4 -34.91 -21.86 10.75
C LEU A 4 -36.04 -22.64 11.46
N TYR A 5 -37.23 -22.03 11.57
CA TYR A 5 -38.42 -22.68 12.12
C TYR A 5 -38.96 -23.79 11.22
N ASP A 6 -38.90 -23.63 9.90
CA ASP A 6 -39.33 -24.66 8.94
C ASP A 6 -38.43 -25.89 9.01
N VAL A 7 -37.09 -25.65 9.06
CA VAL A 7 -36.12 -26.75 9.26
C VAL A 7 -36.37 -27.48 10.59
N ALA A 8 -36.57 -26.76 11.69
CA ALA A 8 -36.83 -27.32 13.00
C ALA A 8 -38.09 -28.19 13.00
N ARG A 9 -39.18 -27.70 12.41
CA ARG A 9 -40.46 -28.38 12.29
C ARG A 9 -40.35 -29.69 11.51
N ILE A 10 -39.68 -29.65 10.33
CA ILE A 10 -39.58 -30.84 9.45
C ILE A 10 -38.56 -31.84 10.04
N ALA A 11 -37.44 -31.37 10.61
CA ALA A 11 -36.46 -32.25 11.27
C ALA A 11 -36.95 -32.81 12.62
N GLY A 12 -38.10 -32.36 13.16
CA GLY A 12 -38.64 -32.80 14.45
C GLY A 12 -37.74 -32.45 15.63
N VAL A 13 -37.12 -31.27 15.61
CA VAL A 13 -36.23 -30.82 16.68
C VAL A 13 -36.50 -29.34 17.04
N SER A 14 -35.91 -28.86 18.14
CA SER A 14 -36.01 -27.44 18.49
C SER A 14 -35.17 -26.57 17.57
N THR A 15 -35.53 -25.29 17.40
CA THR A 15 -34.75 -24.28 16.71
C THR A 15 -33.33 -24.15 17.26
N ALA A 16 -33.19 -24.30 18.59
CA ALA A 16 -31.89 -24.33 19.26
C ALA A 16 -31.03 -25.53 18.82
N THR A 17 -31.63 -26.69 18.52
CA THR A 17 -30.92 -27.87 17.99
C THR A 17 -30.48 -27.65 16.56
N VAL A 18 -31.34 -27.09 15.69
CA VAL A 18 -30.95 -26.71 14.32
C VAL A 18 -29.78 -25.70 14.36
N SER A 19 -29.89 -24.68 15.18
CA SER A 19 -28.82 -23.69 15.37
C SER A 19 -27.49 -24.34 15.77
N ARG A 20 -27.49 -25.29 16.70
CA ARG A 20 -26.28 -26.02 17.11
C ARG A 20 -25.69 -26.86 15.98
N VAL A 21 -26.52 -27.51 15.17
CA VAL A 21 -26.07 -28.29 14.00
C VAL A 21 -25.42 -27.37 12.96
N VAL A 22 -26.10 -26.29 12.61
CA VAL A 22 -25.61 -25.27 11.65
C VAL A 22 -24.28 -24.67 12.11
N HIS A 23 -24.08 -24.52 13.41
CA HIS A 23 -22.85 -23.95 13.99
C HIS A 23 -21.78 -25.00 14.31
N GLY A 24 -21.98 -26.26 13.99
CA GLY A 24 -20.98 -27.32 14.21
C GLY A 24 -20.67 -27.60 15.67
N GLN A 25 -21.60 -27.32 16.61
CA GLN A 25 -21.37 -27.58 18.03
C GLN A 25 -21.48 -29.10 18.34
N ASP A 26 -20.53 -29.63 19.14
CA ASP A 26 -20.38 -31.06 19.45
C ASP A 26 -21.48 -31.65 20.38
N LYS A 27 -22.42 -30.83 20.82
CA LYS A 27 -23.47 -31.24 21.76
C LYS A 27 -24.73 -31.83 21.11
N VAL A 28 -24.67 -32.28 19.86
CA VAL A 28 -25.79 -32.86 19.12
C VAL A 28 -25.42 -34.27 18.69
N ARG A 29 -26.31 -35.27 18.96
CA ARG A 29 -26.12 -36.66 18.52
C ARG A 29 -25.98 -36.74 17.01
N ASP A 30 -25.09 -37.60 16.50
CA ASP A 30 -24.80 -37.71 15.06
C ASP A 30 -26.04 -38.00 14.21
N SER A 31 -26.92 -38.88 14.68
CA SER A 31 -28.20 -39.18 13.98
C SER A 31 -29.11 -37.96 13.86
N THR A 32 -29.12 -37.08 14.86
CA THR A 32 -29.88 -35.83 14.81
C THR A 32 -29.19 -34.81 13.88
N ARG A 33 -27.86 -34.77 13.91
CA ARG A 33 -27.07 -33.90 13.01
C ARG A 33 -27.34 -34.26 11.54
N THR A 34 -27.23 -35.55 11.18
CA THR A 34 -27.47 -36.03 9.82
C THR A 34 -28.88 -35.66 9.36
N ARG A 35 -29.90 -35.96 10.14
CA ARG A 35 -31.30 -35.64 9.82
C ARG A 35 -31.53 -34.12 9.62
N VAL A 36 -30.94 -33.27 10.43
CA VAL A 36 -31.07 -31.82 10.28
C VAL A 36 -30.36 -31.34 9.01
N LEU A 37 -29.18 -31.86 8.69
CA LEU A 37 -28.45 -31.51 7.46
C LEU A 37 -29.21 -31.94 6.21
N GLU A 38 -29.81 -33.13 6.19
CA GLU A 38 -30.67 -33.63 5.11
C GLU A 38 -31.87 -32.70 4.88
N VAL A 39 -32.53 -32.25 5.96
CA VAL A 39 -33.66 -31.31 5.84
C VAL A 39 -33.22 -29.93 5.37
N ILE A 40 -32.05 -29.46 5.78
CA ILE A 40 -31.46 -28.21 5.29
C ILE A 40 -31.23 -28.27 3.78
N ASP A 41 -30.66 -29.38 3.29
CA ASP A 41 -30.42 -29.62 1.88
C ASP A 41 -31.71 -29.71 1.06
N GLN A 42 -32.67 -30.50 1.53
CA GLN A 42 -34.00 -30.66 0.91
C GLN A 42 -34.77 -29.36 0.76
N LEU A 43 -34.67 -28.48 1.75
CA LEU A 43 -35.37 -27.19 1.76
C LEU A 43 -34.60 -26.06 1.08
N GLY A 44 -33.33 -26.29 0.74
CA GLY A 44 -32.44 -25.22 0.29
C GLY A 44 -32.28 -24.10 1.34
N TYR A 45 -32.33 -24.47 2.63
CA TYR A 45 -32.21 -23.48 3.69
C TYR A 45 -30.78 -22.94 3.77
N VAL A 46 -30.64 -21.63 3.57
CA VAL A 46 -29.39 -20.92 3.79
C VAL A 46 -29.49 -20.19 5.12
N PRO A 47 -28.59 -20.48 6.07
CA PRO A 47 -28.57 -19.78 7.35
C PRO A 47 -28.38 -18.28 7.18
N ASP A 48 -29.25 -17.49 7.81
CA ASP A 48 -29.15 -16.03 7.78
C ASP A 48 -27.93 -15.57 8.62
N GLY A 49 -26.92 -15.00 7.93
CA GLY A 49 -25.71 -14.48 8.54
C GLY A 49 -25.97 -13.34 9.53
N ALA A 50 -27.04 -12.53 9.31
CA ALA A 50 -27.42 -11.46 10.21
C ALA A 50 -27.94 -11.99 11.56
N ALA A 51 -28.75 -13.06 11.54
CA ALA A 51 -29.20 -13.73 12.76
C ALA A 51 -28.06 -14.41 13.53
N GLN A 52 -27.02 -14.89 12.79
CA GLN A 52 -25.84 -15.48 13.41
C GLN A 52 -24.96 -14.42 14.08
N SER A 53 -24.81 -13.23 13.48
CA SER A 53 -23.99 -12.14 14.01
C SER A 53 -24.57 -11.56 15.31
N LEU A 54 -25.90 -11.49 15.44
CA LEU A 54 -26.60 -11.07 16.66
C LEU A 54 -26.29 -11.96 17.86
N SER A 55 -26.18 -13.29 17.66
CA SER A 55 -25.90 -14.23 18.75
C SER A 55 -24.44 -14.23 19.20
N ARG A 56 -23.49 -13.86 18.32
CA ARG A 56 -22.05 -13.94 18.59
C ARG A 56 -21.39 -12.61 18.94
N ARG A 57 -22.08 -11.49 18.86
CA ARG A 57 -21.51 -10.12 18.95
C ARG A 57 -20.35 -9.88 17.94
N ARG A 58 -20.19 -10.73 16.93
CA ARG A 58 -19.19 -10.63 15.86
C ARG A 58 -19.84 -10.96 14.53
N LYS A 59 -19.53 -10.17 13.52
CA LYS A 59 -20.06 -10.31 12.15
C LYS A 59 -19.21 -11.27 11.32
N ASN A 60 -17.93 -11.42 11.69
CA ASN A 60 -16.87 -12.08 10.91
C ASN A 60 -16.71 -11.46 9.51
N ILE A 61 -16.84 -10.15 9.43
CA ILE A 61 -16.66 -9.38 8.20
C ILE A 61 -15.59 -8.33 8.44
N ILE A 62 -14.62 -8.26 7.54
CA ILE A 62 -13.61 -7.19 7.46
C ILE A 62 -14.02 -6.26 6.32
N GLY A 63 -13.97 -4.95 6.54
CA GLY A 63 -14.11 -3.95 5.50
C GLY A 63 -12.75 -3.56 4.91
N LEU A 64 -12.65 -3.48 3.58
CA LEU A 64 -11.53 -2.86 2.88
C LEU A 64 -12.04 -1.63 2.15
N VAL A 65 -11.48 -0.47 2.50
CA VAL A 65 -11.81 0.82 1.90
C VAL A 65 -10.70 1.22 0.95
N CYS A 66 -11.06 1.37 -0.33
CA CYS A 66 -10.16 1.79 -1.40
C CYS A 66 -10.62 3.16 -1.95
N VAL A 67 -9.75 3.84 -2.70
CA VAL A 67 -10.12 5.02 -3.49
C VAL A 67 -10.35 4.60 -4.93
N GLU A 68 -11.45 5.04 -5.49
CA GLU A 68 -11.64 5.10 -6.92
C GLU A 68 -11.09 6.42 -7.42
N ARG A 69 -9.96 6.37 -8.13
CA ARG A 69 -9.42 7.55 -8.79
C ARG A 69 -10.09 7.65 -10.15
N GLN A 70 -10.99 8.62 -10.30
CA GLN A 70 -11.63 8.88 -11.59
C GLN A 70 -10.59 9.43 -12.56
N SER A 71 -10.35 8.72 -13.66
CA SER A 71 -9.73 9.29 -14.84
C SER A 71 -10.82 9.88 -15.72
N PRO A 72 -10.72 11.17 -16.15
CA PRO A 72 -11.73 11.79 -17.01
C PRO A 72 -11.83 11.15 -18.41
N ARG A 73 -10.96 10.25 -18.76
CA ARG A 73 -10.73 9.79 -20.16
C ARG A 73 -10.98 8.34 -20.40
N GLN A 74 -11.60 7.53 -19.66
CA GLN A 74 -11.92 6.32 -20.21
C GLN A 74 -12.44 5.12 -19.66
N GLN A 75 -13.20 4.38 -20.37
CA GLN A 75 -13.84 3.09 -20.11
C GLN A 75 -12.95 1.84 -20.31
N TYR A 76 -11.77 1.93 -20.95
CA TYR A 76 -10.97 0.74 -21.32
C TYR A 76 -9.45 0.96 -21.41
N ASP A 77 -8.89 1.99 -20.77
CA ASP A 77 -7.44 2.20 -20.81
C ASP A 77 -6.69 1.36 -19.78
N ILE A 78 -5.42 1.10 -20.11
CA ILE A 78 -4.35 0.58 -19.24
C ILE A 78 -4.29 1.32 -17.89
N GLU A 79 -4.98 2.45 -17.76
CA GLU A 79 -5.16 3.26 -16.55
C GLU A 79 -5.86 2.54 -15.39
N SER A 80 -6.66 1.52 -15.68
CA SER A 80 -7.16 0.61 -14.64
C SER A 80 -6.04 -0.20 -13.95
N MET A 81 -4.79 0.05 -14.33
CA MET A 81 -3.60 -0.54 -13.69
C MET A 81 -3.35 -0.02 -12.27
N SER A 82 -4.00 1.06 -11.80
CA SER A 82 -4.03 1.38 -10.37
C SER A 82 -4.64 0.22 -9.55
N LEU A 83 -5.44 -0.60 -10.21
CA LEU A 83 -5.95 -1.85 -9.67
C LEU A 83 -4.84 -2.85 -9.33
N LEU A 84 -3.68 -2.83 -9.99
CA LEU A 84 -2.60 -3.78 -9.72
C LEU A 84 -2.07 -3.67 -8.29
N PHE A 85 -1.95 -2.45 -7.76
CA PHE A 85 -1.56 -2.23 -6.38
C PHE A 85 -2.59 -2.81 -5.40
N TYR A 86 -3.86 -2.47 -5.60
CA TYR A 86 -4.93 -2.95 -4.73
C TYR A 86 -5.25 -4.43 -4.95
N ASP A 87 -5.10 -4.98 -6.17
CA ASP A 87 -5.32 -6.40 -6.44
C ASP A 87 -4.33 -7.27 -5.65
N GLU A 88 -3.06 -6.94 -5.64
CA GLU A 88 -2.07 -7.69 -4.85
C GLU A 88 -2.32 -7.55 -3.34
N ILE A 89 -2.70 -6.37 -2.85
CA ILE A 89 -3.11 -6.17 -1.46
C ILE A 89 -4.34 -7.05 -1.14
N LEU A 90 -5.35 -7.03 -2.01
CA LEU A 90 -6.57 -7.83 -1.87
C LEU A 90 -6.26 -9.32 -1.80
N ARG A 91 -5.38 -9.82 -2.69
CA ARG A 91 -4.90 -11.22 -2.65
C ARG A 91 -4.21 -11.55 -1.33
N GLY A 92 -3.44 -10.61 -0.80
CA GLY A 92 -2.80 -10.73 0.51
C GLY A 92 -3.82 -10.83 1.64
N VAL A 93 -4.80 -9.93 1.67
CA VAL A 93 -5.90 -9.95 2.66
C VAL A 93 -6.68 -11.26 2.56
N GLU A 94 -7.10 -11.64 1.34
CA GLU A 94 -7.89 -12.84 1.08
C GLU A 94 -7.16 -14.11 1.52
N SER A 95 -5.85 -14.21 1.27
CA SER A 95 -5.04 -15.36 1.70
C SER A 95 -5.09 -15.58 3.22
N ARG A 96 -5.24 -14.51 4.00
CA ARG A 96 -5.31 -14.58 5.46
C ARG A 96 -6.69 -14.90 5.98
N ILE A 97 -7.76 -14.39 5.38
CA ILE A 97 -9.12 -14.61 5.85
C ILE A 97 -9.72 -15.95 5.41
N ARG A 98 -9.26 -16.51 4.30
CA ARG A 98 -9.76 -17.77 3.71
C ARG A 98 -9.85 -18.90 4.72
N HIS A 99 -8.85 -19.05 5.58
CA HIS A 99 -8.76 -20.11 6.57
C HIS A 99 -9.51 -19.82 7.89
N HIS A 100 -10.05 -18.61 8.05
CA HIS A 100 -10.65 -18.15 9.32
C HIS A 100 -12.15 -17.96 9.29
N LYS A 101 -12.83 -18.34 8.19
CA LYS A 101 -14.29 -18.15 8.00
C LYS A 101 -14.71 -16.67 8.11
N TRP A 102 -13.85 -15.76 7.70
CA TRP A 102 -14.16 -14.34 7.58
C TRP A 102 -14.57 -14.00 6.16
N SER A 103 -15.43 -13.00 6.00
CA SER A 103 -15.80 -12.40 4.72
C SER A 103 -15.13 -11.04 4.56
N LEU A 104 -14.93 -10.63 3.31
CA LEU A 104 -14.40 -9.32 2.96
C LEU A 104 -15.49 -8.49 2.29
N LEU A 105 -15.72 -7.28 2.80
CA LEU A 105 -16.58 -6.27 2.20
C LEU A 105 -15.70 -5.16 1.66
N ILE A 106 -15.74 -4.96 0.32
CA ILE A 106 -14.94 -3.93 -0.34
C ILE A 106 -15.82 -2.72 -0.62
N THR A 107 -15.31 -1.55 -0.34
CA THR A 107 -15.97 -0.27 -0.61
C THR A 107 -14.98 0.68 -1.26
N TYR A 108 -15.40 1.33 -2.35
CA TYR A 108 -14.65 2.40 -2.99
C TYR A 108 -15.24 3.75 -2.57
N LEU A 109 -14.36 4.70 -2.28
CA LEU A 109 -14.69 6.11 -2.12
C LEU A 109 -14.26 6.85 -3.39
N GLU A 110 -15.08 7.79 -3.83
CA GLU A 110 -14.88 8.47 -5.12
C GLU A 110 -13.71 9.46 -5.12
N GLU A 111 -13.28 9.96 -3.97
CA GLU A 111 -12.18 10.93 -3.91
C GLU A 111 -11.41 10.86 -2.60
N ALA A 112 -10.06 11.00 -2.70
CA ALA A 112 -9.23 11.11 -1.53
C ALA A 112 -9.32 12.52 -0.94
N GLY A 113 -9.75 12.65 0.31
CA GLY A 113 -9.71 13.92 1.04
C GLY A 113 -11.01 14.45 1.57
N ASP A 114 -12.15 14.14 0.96
CA ASP A 114 -13.49 14.40 1.54
C ASP A 114 -14.26 13.08 1.64
N PRO A 115 -13.89 12.24 2.61
CA PRO A 115 -14.53 10.96 2.76
C PRO A 115 -16.00 11.18 3.09
N ASP A 116 -16.88 10.47 2.42
CA ASP A 116 -18.26 10.31 2.86
C ASP A 116 -18.25 9.63 4.25
N LEU A 117 -17.98 10.45 5.26
CA LEU A 117 -17.90 9.99 6.65
C LEU A 117 -19.19 9.28 7.09
N PRO A 118 -20.41 9.72 6.72
CA PRO A 118 -21.63 8.95 6.97
C PRO A 118 -21.57 7.54 6.39
N ARG A 119 -21.06 7.36 5.17
CA ARG A 119 -20.90 6.05 4.53
C ARG A 119 -19.90 5.18 5.28
N LEU A 120 -18.74 5.72 5.67
CA LEU A 120 -17.75 4.99 6.48
C LEU A 120 -18.30 4.62 7.87
N LEU A 121 -19.08 5.51 8.49
CA LEU A 121 -19.73 5.22 9.76
C LEU A 121 -20.81 4.14 9.61
N SER A 122 -21.58 4.15 8.52
CA SER A 122 -22.53 3.08 8.18
C SER A 122 -21.82 1.75 7.98
N LEU A 123 -20.72 1.75 7.23
CA LEU A 123 -19.87 0.56 7.02
C LEU A 123 -19.35 0.01 8.35
N SER A 124 -18.96 0.87 9.29
CA SER A 124 -18.49 0.45 10.62
C SER A 124 -19.54 -0.34 11.40
N GLY A 125 -20.81 -0.12 11.11
CA GLY A 125 -21.93 -0.92 11.64
C GLY A 125 -22.04 -2.32 11.02
N GLN A 126 -21.41 -2.61 9.90
CA GLN A 126 -21.52 -3.85 9.13
C GLN A 126 -20.32 -4.78 9.27
N VAL A 127 -19.18 -4.28 9.74
CA VAL A 127 -17.90 -5.01 9.83
C VAL A 127 -17.39 -5.07 11.26
N ASP A 128 -16.44 -5.93 11.53
CA ASP A 128 -15.75 -6.04 12.83
C ASP A 128 -14.47 -5.21 12.89
N GLY A 129 -13.95 -4.79 11.74
CA GLY A 129 -12.78 -3.94 11.61
C GLY A 129 -12.58 -3.46 10.18
N LEU A 130 -11.77 -2.43 10.00
CA LEU A 130 -11.50 -1.77 8.72
C LEU A 130 -10.02 -1.83 8.36
N LEU A 131 -9.75 -2.21 7.14
CA LEU A 131 -8.52 -1.92 6.40
C LEU A 131 -8.79 -0.69 5.55
N ILE A 132 -7.95 0.33 5.65
CA ILE A 132 -8.13 1.58 4.93
C ILE A 132 -6.86 1.85 4.14
N GLY A 133 -6.99 2.01 2.82
CA GLY A 133 -5.89 2.41 1.95
C GLY A 133 -5.38 3.81 2.32
N GLU A 134 -4.17 4.08 1.91
CA GLU A 134 -3.47 5.32 2.16
C GLU A 134 -4.20 6.56 1.64
N GLY A 135 -4.06 7.67 2.39
CA GLY A 135 -4.54 9.00 1.97
C GLY A 135 -6.06 9.15 1.82
N ILE A 136 -6.82 8.07 2.03
CA ILE A 136 -8.27 8.02 1.82
C ILE A 136 -9.02 8.79 2.90
N VAL A 137 -8.54 8.69 4.14
CA VAL A 137 -9.23 9.25 5.31
C VAL A 137 -8.29 10.16 6.08
N PRO A 138 -8.62 11.44 6.31
CA PRO A 138 -7.84 12.33 7.15
C PRO A 138 -7.63 11.76 8.55
N SER A 139 -6.47 12.05 9.18
CA SER A 139 -6.09 11.51 10.50
C SER A 139 -7.12 11.79 11.59
N GLU A 140 -7.82 12.91 11.54
CA GLU A 140 -8.89 13.25 12.49
C GLU A 140 -10.09 12.29 12.40
N TYR A 141 -10.44 11.86 11.18
CA TYR A 141 -11.48 10.86 10.96
C TYR A 141 -11.01 9.46 11.29
N LEU A 142 -9.75 9.12 11.00
CA LEU A 142 -9.14 7.87 11.45
C LEU A 142 -9.24 7.74 12.98
N ALA A 143 -8.91 8.80 13.71
CA ALA A 143 -9.01 8.83 15.17
C ALA A 143 -10.46 8.60 15.67
N ARG A 144 -11.45 9.13 14.95
CA ARG A 144 -12.88 8.93 15.28
C ARG A 144 -13.35 7.51 14.98
N LEU A 145 -12.92 6.93 13.85
CA LEU A 145 -13.21 5.54 13.49
C LEU A 145 -12.54 4.57 14.45
N ALA A 146 -11.26 4.77 14.77
CA ALA A 146 -10.48 3.91 15.66
C ALA A 146 -11.02 3.85 17.10
N LYS A 147 -11.82 4.84 17.53
CA LYS A 147 -12.57 4.79 18.80
C LYS A 147 -13.78 3.85 18.75
N ARG A 148 -14.29 3.52 17.57
CA ARG A 148 -15.52 2.73 17.40
C ARG A 148 -15.23 1.27 17.05
N LEU A 149 -14.19 1.02 16.23
CA LEU A 149 -13.80 -0.30 15.79
C LEU A 149 -12.30 -0.35 15.48
N PRO A 150 -11.70 -1.56 15.43
CA PRO A 150 -10.33 -1.75 14.97
C PRO A 150 -10.11 -1.21 13.55
N VAL A 151 -9.05 -0.42 13.37
CA VAL A 151 -8.63 0.13 12.07
C VAL A 151 -7.15 -0.12 11.87
N VAL A 152 -6.79 -0.53 10.65
CA VAL A 152 -5.41 -0.62 10.16
C VAL A 152 -5.30 0.13 8.84
N VAL A 153 -4.33 1.02 8.72
CA VAL A 153 -4.04 1.76 7.50
C VAL A 153 -2.97 1.00 6.70
N ILE A 154 -3.23 0.79 5.41
CA ILE A 154 -2.30 0.16 4.47
C ILE A 154 -1.61 1.25 3.68
N ALA A 155 -0.29 1.16 3.52
CA ALA A 155 0.56 2.14 2.85
C ALA A 155 0.46 3.56 3.47
N GLY A 156 0.09 3.65 4.74
CA GLY A 156 -0.11 4.91 5.44
C GLY A 156 1.19 5.58 5.89
N SER A 157 1.05 6.78 6.43
CA SER A 157 2.19 7.53 6.96
C SER A 157 2.83 6.82 8.16
N PRO A 158 4.16 6.66 8.18
CA PRO A 158 4.86 6.18 9.37
C PRO A 158 4.69 7.09 10.60
N ALA A 159 4.20 8.31 10.41
CA ALA A 159 3.91 9.26 11.48
C ALA A 159 2.49 9.12 12.06
N GLU A 160 1.59 8.30 11.46
CA GLU A 160 0.25 8.08 11.98
C GLU A 160 0.29 7.41 13.36
N ARG A 161 -0.58 7.84 14.26
CA ARG A 161 -0.64 7.35 15.66
C ARG A 161 -2.04 6.97 16.11
N ALA A 162 -3.06 7.31 15.35
CA ALA A 162 -4.46 7.03 15.70
C ALA A 162 -4.85 5.57 15.40
N ALA A 163 -4.19 4.93 14.43
CA ALA A 163 -4.45 3.56 14.01
C ALA A 163 -3.15 2.78 13.83
N ASP A 164 -3.25 1.48 13.64
CA ASP A 164 -2.10 0.69 13.18
C ASP A 164 -1.81 1.03 11.72
N VAL A 165 -0.53 0.99 11.36
CA VAL A 165 -0.06 1.20 9.98
C VAL A 165 0.80 0.03 9.55
N VAL A 166 0.57 -0.46 8.34
CA VAL A 166 1.47 -1.38 7.63
C VAL A 166 1.84 -0.71 6.31
N THR A 167 3.11 -0.44 6.10
CA THR A 167 3.61 0.29 4.93
C THR A 167 4.96 -0.25 4.49
N ALA A 168 5.34 -0.02 3.23
CA ALA A 168 6.67 -0.32 2.73
C ALA A 168 7.68 0.73 3.23
N ASP A 169 8.96 0.37 3.33
CA ASP A 169 10.03 1.34 3.60
C ASP A 169 10.34 2.14 2.32
N ASN A 170 9.40 3.04 2.00
CA ASN A 170 9.47 3.90 0.82
C ASN A 170 10.74 4.73 0.79
N ARG A 171 11.18 5.21 1.95
CA ARG A 171 12.34 6.09 2.06
C ARG A 171 13.64 5.34 1.81
N ALA A 172 13.79 4.13 2.38
CA ALA A 172 14.96 3.29 2.15
C ALA A 172 15.02 2.84 0.68
N GLY A 173 13.88 2.40 0.11
CA GLY A 173 13.78 1.97 -1.29
C GLY A 173 14.18 3.07 -2.26
N SER A 174 13.62 4.26 -2.09
CA SER A 174 13.96 5.41 -2.95
C SER A 174 15.41 5.84 -2.79
N ALA A 175 15.93 5.87 -1.57
CA ALA A 175 17.34 6.21 -1.35
C ALA A 175 18.30 5.18 -2.00
N ALA A 176 17.93 3.90 -2.04
CA ALA A 176 18.73 2.88 -2.71
C ALA A 176 18.71 3.06 -4.24
N LEU A 177 17.54 3.32 -4.82
CA LEU A 177 17.38 3.60 -6.25
C LEU A 177 18.18 4.83 -6.69
N LEU A 178 18.06 5.94 -5.94
CA LEU A 178 18.74 7.19 -6.24
C LEU A 178 20.26 7.05 -6.11
N ARG A 179 20.76 6.34 -5.08
CA ARG A 179 22.18 6.04 -4.95
C ARG A 179 22.70 5.26 -6.15
N HIS A 180 21.97 4.26 -6.60
CA HIS A 180 22.33 3.49 -7.80
C HIS A 180 22.48 4.40 -9.04
N LEU A 181 21.56 5.33 -9.28
CA LEU A 181 21.67 6.29 -10.38
C LEU A 181 22.90 7.19 -10.25
N ILE A 182 23.19 7.67 -9.06
CA ILE A 182 24.29 8.64 -8.81
C ILE A 182 25.65 7.95 -8.77
N GLU A 183 25.77 6.84 -8.06
CA GLU A 183 27.05 6.18 -7.79
C GLU A 183 27.44 5.22 -8.91
N ASP A 184 26.49 4.42 -9.44
CA ASP A 184 26.79 3.41 -10.46
C ASP A 184 26.69 3.97 -11.90
N HIS A 185 25.78 4.95 -12.15
CA HIS A 185 25.57 5.55 -13.48
C HIS A 185 26.05 7.01 -13.62
N GLY A 186 26.48 7.62 -12.54
CA GLY A 186 27.02 8.98 -12.58
C GLY A 186 25.99 10.09 -12.82
N SER A 187 24.69 9.80 -12.68
CA SER A 187 23.63 10.80 -12.87
C SER A 187 23.79 11.98 -11.94
N ARG A 188 23.65 13.19 -12.48
CA ARG A 188 23.80 14.47 -11.74
C ARG A 188 22.60 15.39 -11.90
N ARG A 189 21.89 15.29 -12.99
CA ARG A 189 20.76 16.14 -13.38
C ARG A 189 19.49 15.29 -13.34
N LEU A 190 18.75 15.41 -12.24
CA LEU A 190 17.55 14.58 -12.01
C LEU A 190 16.28 15.39 -12.32
N PHE A 191 15.35 14.79 -13.04
CA PHE A 191 13.97 15.28 -13.14
C PHE A 191 13.08 14.37 -12.31
N HIS A 192 12.15 14.94 -11.54
CA HIS A 192 11.28 14.15 -10.66
C HIS A 192 9.82 14.21 -11.09
N VAL A 193 9.22 13.05 -11.31
CA VAL A 193 7.76 12.92 -11.48
C VAL A 193 7.19 12.46 -10.15
N ASP A 194 6.68 13.43 -9.38
CA ASP A 194 6.16 13.20 -8.03
C ASP A 194 4.78 12.54 -8.05
N GLY A 195 4.41 11.86 -6.97
CA GLY A 195 3.07 11.33 -6.78
C GLY A 195 2.12 12.37 -6.16
N PRO A 196 0.86 12.03 -5.89
CA PRO A 196 -0.11 12.95 -5.31
C PRO A 196 0.38 13.56 -3.99
N ILE A 197 0.15 14.86 -3.78
CA ILE A 197 0.57 15.57 -2.56
C ILE A 197 -0.01 14.94 -1.28
N THR A 198 -1.21 14.39 -1.38
CA THR A 198 -1.91 13.75 -0.27
C THR A 198 -1.38 12.35 0.05
N ALA A 199 -0.58 11.75 -0.84
CA ALA A 199 -0.08 10.40 -0.72
C ALA A 199 1.14 10.32 0.24
N PRO A 200 1.05 9.63 1.40
CA PRO A 200 2.16 9.50 2.34
C PRO A 200 3.39 8.80 1.74
N ASP A 201 3.19 7.80 0.89
CA ASP A 201 4.27 7.08 0.22
C ASP A 201 5.04 7.98 -0.78
N ALA A 202 4.33 8.78 -1.60
CA ALA A 202 4.97 9.79 -2.46
C ALA A 202 5.79 10.77 -1.64
N ARG A 203 5.25 11.22 -0.52
CA ARG A 203 5.95 12.10 0.42
C ARG A 203 7.25 11.48 0.93
N GLU A 204 7.25 10.22 1.35
CA GLU A 204 8.45 9.54 1.85
C GLU A 204 9.48 9.36 0.71
N ARG A 205 9.03 9.04 -0.52
CA ARG A 205 9.89 8.95 -1.70
C ARG A 205 10.55 10.28 -2.02
N ARG A 206 9.78 11.37 -1.99
CA ARG A 206 10.30 12.75 -2.19
C ARG A 206 11.26 13.19 -1.08
N LEU A 207 11.01 12.83 0.19
CA LEU A 207 11.93 13.10 1.27
C LEU A 207 13.28 12.42 1.06
N ALA A 208 13.30 11.18 0.57
CA ALA A 208 14.54 10.49 0.23
C ALA A 208 15.33 11.22 -0.87
N LEU A 209 14.63 11.72 -1.93
CA LEU A 209 15.24 12.52 -2.97
C LEU A 209 15.88 13.80 -2.41
N ASN A 210 15.14 14.55 -1.60
CA ASN A 210 15.62 15.80 -1.03
C ASN A 210 16.85 15.59 -0.13
N GLU A 211 16.84 14.54 0.69
CA GLU A 211 17.98 14.20 1.54
C GLU A 211 19.21 13.80 0.74
N LEU A 212 19.00 13.04 -0.33
CA LEU A 212 20.10 12.63 -1.18
C LEU A 212 20.71 13.81 -1.94
N LEU A 213 19.88 14.71 -2.47
CA LEU A 213 20.34 15.95 -3.11
C LEU A 213 21.14 16.84 -2.13
N ALA A 214 20.64 16.96 -0.89
CA ALA A 214 21.34 17.72 0.14
C ALA A 214 22.72 17.12 0.52
N ALA A 215 22.83 15.78 0.48
CA ALA A 215 24.08 15.05 0.74
C ALA A 215 25.04 15.03 -0.47
N ASN A 216 24.56 15.36 -1.67
CA ASN A 216 25.32 15.33 -2.93
C ASN A 216 25.26 16.68 -3.67
N PRO A 217 26.04 17.71 -3.27
CA PRO A 217 25.95 19.06 -3.83
C PRO A 217 26.24 19.16 -5.32
N HIS A 218 26.84 18.13 -5.94
CA HIS A 218 27.10 18.03 -7.36
C HIS A 218 25.88 17.48 -8.15
N CYS A 219 24.85 17.05 -7.47
CA CYS A 219 23.57 16.64 -8.06
C CYS A 219 22.55 17.77 -7.94
N GLN A 220 21.72 17.93 -8.94
CA GLN A 220 20.68 18.95 -8.96
C GLN A 220 19.35 18.40 -9.46
N LEU A 221 18.26 18.91 -8.92
CA LEU A 221 16.93 18.71 -9.45
C LEU A 221 16.70 19.75 -10.56
N VAL A 222 16.67 19.32 -11.82
CA VAL A 222 16.53 20.20 -12.99
C VAL A 222 15.08 20.55 -13.30
N GLY A 223 14.14 19.91 -12.63
CA GLY A 223 12.71 20.17 -12.72
C GLY A 223 11.90 19.09 -12.05
N SER A 224 10.62 19.34 -11.92
CA SER A 224 9.66 18.35 -11.40
C SER A 224 8.29 18.54 -12.02
N SER A 225 7.51 17.45 -12.07
CA SER A 225 6.09 17.47 -12.43
C SER A 225 5.29 16.71 -11.39
N GLN A 226 4.09 17.21 -11.09
CA GLN A 226 3.16 16.51 -10.23
C GLN A 226 2.40 15.46 -11.04
N GLY A 227 2.35 14.22 -10.56
CA GLY A 227 1.57 13.14 -11.13
C GLY A 227 0.51 12.61 -10.18
N LEU A 228 -0.30 11.67 -10.68
CA LEU A 228 -1.45 11.07 -9.99
C LEU A 228 -1.34 9.54 -9.90
N PHE A 229 -0.13 8.99 -9.97
CA PHE A 229 0.14 7.56 -10.00
C PHE A 229 -0.49 6.83 -11.20
N SER A 230 -0.81 7.51 -12.28
CA SER A 230 -1.38 6.96 -13.51
C SER A 230 -0.42 7.09 -14.69
N VAL A 231 -0.59 6.23 -15.70
CA VAL A 231 0.18 6.29 -16.95
C VAL A 231 -0.04 7.63 -17.65
N ALA A 232 -1.28 8.11 -17.73
CA ALA A 232 -1.59 9.41 -18.37
C ALA A 232 -0.88 10.58 -17.69
N SER A 233 -0.84 10.61 -16.35
CA SER A 233 -0.12 11.68 -15.64
C SER A 233 1.40 11.59 -15.82
N GLY A 234 1.92 10.37 -16.03
CA GLY A 234 3.31 10.16 -16.40
C GLY A 234 3.62 10.63 -17.83
N GLU A 235 2.73 10.34 -18.78
CA GLU A 235 2.85 10.82 -20.16
C GLU A 235 2.83 12.35 -20.23
N GLU A 236 1.87 12.98 -19.53
CA GLU A 236 1.82 14.45 -19.41
C GLU A 236 3.09 15.04 -18.79
N ALA A 237 3.67 14.37 -17.78
CA ALA A 237 4.94 14.78 -17.19
C ALA A 237 6.10 14.65 -18.18
N GLY A 238 6.13 13.59 -18.98
CA GLY A 238 7.09 13.39 -20.07
C GLY A 238 6.99 14.49 -21.14
N GLU A 239 5.77 14.84 -21.56
CA GLU A 239 5.52 15.93 -22.51
C GLU A 239 5.98 17.30 -21.96
N LYS A 240 5.71 17.59 -20.69
CA LYS A 240 6.19 18.80 -20.01
C LYS A 240 7.72 18.85 -19.97
N LEU A 241 8.38 17.73 -19.70
CA LEU A 241 9.83 17.65 -19.72
C LEU A 241 10.38 17.87 -21.13
N LEU A 242 9.77 17.28 -22.16
CA LEU A 242 10.16 17.49 -23.56
C LEU A 242 10.07 18.97 -23.99
N ALA A 243 9.08 19.70 -23.47
CA ALA A 243 8.94 21.14 -23.77
C ALA A 243 10.08 22.00 -23.20
N ILE A 244 10.79 21.52 -22.18
CA ILE A 244 11.95 22.20 -21.56
C ILE A 244 13.25 21.41 -21.75
N TRP A 245 13.29 20.49 -22.70
CA TRP A 245 14.39 19.52 -22.86
C TRP A 245 15.76 20.14 -22.96
N ASP A 246 15.92 21.19 -23.80
CA ASP A 246 17.20 21.83 -24.03
C ASP A 246 17.75 22.54 -22.78
N GLU A 247 16.88 22.98 -21.88
CA GLU A 247 17.25 23.62 -20.62
C GLU A 247 17.49 22.58 -19.52
N ALA A 248 16.56 21.62 -19.42
CA ALA A 248 16.55 20.61 -18.35
C ALA A 248 17.69 19.60 -18.56
N ARG A 249 17.84 19.01 -19.76
CA ARG A 249 18.81 17.96 -20.10
C ARG A 249 19.07 17.01 -18.96
N PRO A 250 18.05 16.28 -18.50
CA PRO A 250 18.21 15.37 -17.36
C PRO A 250 19.07 14.15 -17.74
N ASP A 251 19.89 13.68 -16.79
CA ASP A 251 20.54 12.37 -16.90
C ASP A 251 19.58 11.24 -16.54
N ALA A 252 18.62 11.53 -15.65
CA ALA A 252 17.63 10.56 -15.24
C ALA A 252 16.28 11.20 -14.86
N VAL A 253 15.20 10.51 -15.20
CA VAL A 253 13.84 10.78 -14.73
C VAL A 253 13.48 9.79 -13.63
N VAL A 254 13.22 10.31 -12.44
CA VAL A 254 12.83 9.53 -11.25
C VAL A 254 11.34 9.67 -11.06
N CYS A 255 10.60 8.62 -11.36
CA CYS A 255 9.15 8.59 -11.20
C CYS A 255 8.78 8.01 -9.83
N ALA A 256 7.81 8.63 -9.16
CA ALA A 256 7.36 8.16 -7.87
C ALA A 256 6.66 6.78 -7.95
N ASN A 257 6.21 6.33 -9.13
CA ASN A 257 5.78 4.94 -9.33
C ASN A 257 6.03 4.46 -10.79
N ASP A 258 5.85 3.15 -11.02
CA ASP A 258 6.09 2.52 -12.32
C ASP A 258 5.07 2.94 -13.38
N GLN A 259 3.81 3.21 -13.01
CA GLN A 259 2.80 3.64 -13.97
C GLN A 259 3.18 4.99 -14.59
N MET A 260 3.62 5.94 -13.78
CA MET A 260 4.12 7.22 -14.30
C MET A 260 5.41 7.03 -15.10
N ALA A 261 6.30 6.13 -14.69
CA ALA A 261 7.50 5.81 -15.46
C ALA A 261 7.15 5.26 -16.86
N ILE A 262 6.15 4.39 -16.94
CA ILE A 262 5.60 3.88 -18.21
C ILE A 262 5.06 5.02 -19.06
N GLY A 263 4.32 5.96 -18.50
CA GLY A 263 3.82 7.13 -19.21
C GLY A 263 4.94 8.00 -19.78
N VAL A 264 5.99 8.24 -18.98
CA VAL A 264 7.19 8.96 -19.45
C VAL A 264 7.87 8.21 -20.60
N LEU A 265 8.04 6.89 -20.50
CA LEU A 265 8.60 6.07 -21.59
C LEU A 265 7.77 6.18 -22.87
N GLN A 266 6.43 6.22 -22.77
CA GLN A 266 5.55 6.40 -23.92
C GLN A 266 5.73 7.77 -24.57
N ALA A 267 5.81 8.86 -23.78
CA ALA A 267 6.07 10.20 -24.29
C ALA A 267 7.44 10.28 -24.99
N PHE A 268 8.46 9.67 -24.41
CA PHE A 268 9.81 9.65 -24.97
C PHE A 268 9.89 8.84 -26.26
N ALA A 269 9.25 7.67 -26.32
CA ALA A 269 9.18 6.86 -27.52
C ALA A 269 8.51 7.62 -28.69
N LYS A 270 7.41 8.35 -28.41
CA LYS A 270 6.74 9.20 -29.43
C LYS A 270 7.64 10.33 -29.93
N ALA A 271 8.50 10.88 -29.08
CA ALA A 271 9.42 11.96 -29.40
C ALA A 271 10.79 11.50 -29.95
N GLY A 272 11.03 10.17 -29.98
CA GLY A 272 12.31 9.61 -30.44
C GLY A 272 13.47 9.80 -29.46
N VAL A 273 13.17 10.00 -28.16
CA VAL A 273 14.18 10.06 -27.10
C VAL A 273 14.58 8.66 -26.71
N ALA A 274 15.86 8.34 -26.84
CA ALA A 274 16.37 7.01 -26.53
C ALA A 274 16.60 6.83 -25.02
N VAL A 275 16.03 5.75 -24.46
CA VAL A 275 16.21 5.33 -23.06
C VAL A 275 16.93 3.98 -23.06
N PRO A 276 18.05 3.83 -22.39
CA PRO A 276 18.68 4.76 -21.42
C PRO A 276 19.72 5.71 -22.02
N GLU A 277 20.01 5.66 -23.33
CA GLU A 277 21.19 6.28 -23.95
C GLU A 277 21.22 7.81 -23.80
N GLN A 278 20.05 8.47 -23.87
CA GLN A 278 19.94 9.92 -23.69
C GLN A 278 19.50 10.30 -22.28
N VAL A 279 18.69 9.46 -21.66
CA VAL A 279 18.14 9.69 -20.33
C VAL A 279 17.70 8.37 -19.69
N ALA A 280 18.08 8.12 -18.46
CA ALA A 280 17.57 7.00 -17.69
C ALA A 280 16.13 7.28 -17.22
N VAL A 281 15.29 6.23 -17.11
CA VAL A 281 13.96 6.32 -16.51
C VAL A 281 13.83 5.22 -15.46
N VAL A 282 13.41 5.60 -14.25
CA VAL A 282 13.23 4.65 -13.14
C VAL A 282 11.89 4.87 -12.44
N GLY A 283 11.37 3.80 -11.85
CA GLY A 283 10.07 3.78 -11.18
C GLY A 283 10.12 3.29 -9.73
N PHE A 284 8.97 2.94 -9.20
CA PHE A 284 8.76 2.31 -7.90
C PHE A 284 7.51 1.45 -8.02
N ASP A 285 7.45 0.27 -7.42
CA ASP A 285 6.39 -0.71 -7.22
C ASP A 285 6.75 -2.11 -7.74
N ASP A 286 7.53 -2.24 -8.83
CA ASP A 286 7.84 -3.47 -9.56
C ASP A 286 6.58 -4.15 -10.12
N ILE A 287 5.74 -3.36 -10.78
CA ILE A 287 4.56 -3.91 -11.47
C ILE A 287 4.98 -4.71 -12.71
N PHE A 288 4.26 -5.81 -12.97
CA PHE A 288 4.58 -6.71 -14.08
C PHE A 288 4.70 -6.01 -15.45
N PRO A 289 3.82 -5.07 -15.84
CA PRO A 289 3.96 -4.37 -17.11
C PRO A 289 5.30 -3.66 -17.31
N GLY A 290 5.88 -3.07 -16.25
CA GLY A 290 7.18 -2.41 -16.32
C GLY A 290 8.32 -3.34 -16.76
N SER A 291 8.19 -4.66 -16.51
CA SER A 291 9.17 -5.66 -16.95
C SER A 291 9.07 -6.02 -18.43
N LEU A 292 7.95 -5.68 -19.07
CA LEU A 292 7.67 -5.97 -20.48
C LEU A 292 7.99 -4.81 -21.43
N TYR A 293 8.28 -3.61 -20.88
CA TYR A 293 8.67 -2.46 -21.69
C TYR A 293 10.06 -2.67 -22.31
N ASP A 294 10.35 -1.93 -23.35
CA ASP A 294 11.66 -1.84 -23.98
C ASP A 294 12.13 -0.37 -23.91
N PRO A 295 13.17 -0.09 -23.08
CA PRO A 295 13.87 -1.02 -22.17
C PRO A 295 13.05 -1.43 -20.94
N PRO A 296 13.28 -2.64 -20.38
CA PRO A 296 12.66 -3.07 -19.13
C PRO A 296 12.98 -2.13 -17.97
N LEU A 297 11.95 -1.75 -17.21
CA LEU A 297 12.00 -0.70 -16.19
C LEU A 297 12.78 -1.12 -14.94
N THR A 298 13.83 -0.38 -14.58
CA THR A 298 14.48 -0.41 -13.27
C THR A 298 13.57 0.25 -12.24
N THR A 299 13.37 -0.40 -11.10
CA THR A 299 12.38 0.00 -10.11
C THR A 299 12.73 -0.47 -8.70
N VAL A 300 11.87 -0.17 -7.74
CA VAL A 300 11.90 -0.72 -6.39
C VAL A 300 10.69 -1.62 -6.20
N HIS A 301 10.93 -2.89 -5.86
CA HIS A 301 9.87 -3.81 -5.48
C HIS A 301 9.34 -3.46 -4.10
N GLN A 302 8.03 -3.13 -4.03
CA GLN A 302 7.33 -3.08 -2.75
C GLN A 302 6.47 -4.35 -2.58
N PRO A 303 6.49 -4.96 -1.39
CA PRO A 303 5.84 -6.27 -1.18
C PRO A 303 4.33 -6.11 -0.97
N MET A 304 3.59 -5.72 -2.01
CA MET A 304 2.16 -5.35 -1.94
C MET A 304 1.29 -6.46 -1.34
N ARG A 305 1.50 -7.71 -1.78
CA ARG A 305 0.77 -8.84 -1.23
C ARG A 305 1.03 -9.02 0.26
N LEU A 306 2.29 -8.91 0.68
CA LEU A 306 2.67 -9.01 2.08
C LEU A 306 2.10 -7.83 2.90
N LEU A 307 1.98 -6.62 2.32
CA LEU A 307 1.27 -5.50 2.95
C LEU A 307 -0.17 -5.90 3.33
N GLY A 308 -0.91 -6.51 2.39
CA GLY A 308 -2.26 -7.00 2.64
C GLY A 308 -2.30 -8.09 3.72
N GLU A 309 -1.40 -9.07 3.65
CA GLU A 309 -1.31 -10.17 4.63
C GLU A 309 -1.02 -9.65 6.04
N ARG A 310 -0.06 -8.73 6.18
CA ARG A 310 0.34 -8.16 7.47
C ARG A 310 -0.74 -7.25 8.05
N ALA A 311 -1.35 -6.41 7.21
CA ALA A 311 -2.43 -5.54 7.62
C ALA A 311 -3.65 -6.34 8.11
N CYS A 312 -4.03 -7.39 7.37
CA CYS A 312 -5.11 -8.29 7.80
C CYS A 312 -4.78 -9.01 9.12
N THR A 313 -3.57 -9.57 9.24
CA THR A 313 -3.12 -10.21 10.49
C THR A 313 -3.19 -9.23 11.65
N ARG A 314 -2.72 -8.01 11.46
CA ARG A 314 -2.74 -6.96 12.48
C ARG A 314 -4.17 -6.57 12.88
N LEU A 315 -5.09 -6.50 11.90
CA LEU A 315 -6.49 -6.21 12.15
C LEU A 315 -7.17 -7.31 12.96
N LEU A 316 -6.97 -8.58 12.59
CA LEU A 316 -7.49 -9.73 13.33
C LEU A 316 -6.98 -9.78 14.77
N ASP A 317 -5.68 -9.49 14.97
CA ASP A 317 -5.09 -9.39 16.31
C ASP A 317 -5.75 -8.30 17.14
N ARG A 318 -6.04 -7.14 16.53
CA ARG A 318 -6.70 -6.03 17.22
C ARG A 318 -8.17 -6.32 17.53
N ILE A 319 -8.89 -7.00 16.63
CA ILE A 319 -10.26 -7.46 16.87
C ILE A 319 -10.29 -8.45 18.06
N ALA A 320 -9.30 -9.33 18.17
CA ALA A 320 -9.20 -10.27 19.27
C ALA A 320 -8.76 -9.60 20.59
N ARG A 321 -7.93 -8.55 20.50
CA ARG A 321 -7.29 -7.86 21.64
C ARG A 321 -7.40 -6.34 21.49
N PRO A 322 -8.57 -5.73 21.74
CA PRO A 322 -8.80 -4.29 21.50
C PRO A 322 -7.87 -3.34 22.26
N ALA A 323 -7.29 -3.78 23.37
CA ALA A 323 -6.38 -2.99 24.20
C ALA A 323 -4.95 -2.85 23.63
N LEU A 324 -4.63 -3.46 22.48
CA LEU A 324 -3.33 -3.30 21.85
C LEU A 324 -3.10 -1.83 21.49
N ARG A 325 -1.86 -1.34 21.72
CA ARG A 325 -1.48 -0.01 21.27
C ARG A 325 -1.26 0.00 19.75
N PRO A 326 -1.57 1.12 19.07
CA PRO A 326 -1.24 1.29 17.66
C PRO A 326 0.25 1.07 17.40
N LYS A 327 0.57 0.44 16.28
CA LYS A 327 1.92 0.12 15.86
C LYS A 327 2.09 0.43 14.37
N VAL A 328 3.25 0.96 14.03
CA VAL A 328 3.70 1.08 12.64
C VAL A 328 4.60 -0.12 12.33
N GLU A 329 4.32 -0.79 11.23
CA GLU A 329 5.13 -1.88 10.68
C GLU A 329 5.65 -1.45 9.31
N LEU A 330 6.98 -1.34 9.19
CA LEU A 330 7.66 -1.06 7.93
C LEU A 330 8.11 -2.38 7.31
N LEU A 331 7.69 -2.65 6.08
CA LEU A 331 8.14 -3.82 5.33
C LEU A 331 9.33 -3.45 4.44
N PRO A 332 10.36 -4.31 4.38
CA PRO A 332 11.53 -4.06 3.55
C PRO A 332 11.15 -4.07 2.07
N THR A 333 11.89 -3.29 1.29
CA THR A 333 11.81 -3.20 -0.17
C THR A 333 13.03 -3.85 -0.81
N GLU A 334 12.99 -4.06 -2.13
CA GLU A 334 14.12 -4.57 -2.91
C GLU A 334 14.37 -3.66 -4.11
N LEU A 335 15.62 -3.34 -4.39
CA LEU A 335 16.00 -2.66 -5.63
C LEU A 335 16.00 -3.68 -6.77
N VAL A 336 15.27 -3.40 -7.84
CA VAL A 336 15.14 -4.27 -9.01
C VAL A 336 15.79 -3.58 -10.19
N LEU A 337 16.99 -4.04 -10.53
CA LEU A 337 17.80 -3.50 -11.63
C LEU A 337 17.42 -4.17 -12.95
N ARG A 338 17.12 -3.35 -13.94
CA ARG A 338 16.89 -3.69 -15.34
C ARG A 338 17.63 -2.68 -16.23
N SER A 339 17.30 -2.59 -17.51
CA SER A 339 18.13 -1.79 -18.43
C SER A 339 17.71 -0.32 -18.57
N SER A 340 16.55 0.10 -18.13
CA SER A 340 16.10 1.51 -18.30
C SER A 340 16.93 2.56 -17.53
N CYS A 341 17.79 2.14 -16.61
CA CYS A 341 18.71 3.01 -15.89
C CYS A 341 20.12 3.08 -16.51
N GLY A 342 20.40 2.27 -17.55
CA GLY A 342 21.72 2.14 -18.15
C GLY A 342 22.48 0.87 -17.72
N CYS A 343 21.88 0.00 -16.90
CA CYS A 343 22.44 -1.34 -16.67
C CYS A 343 22.42 -2.16 -17.96
N PRO A 344 23.37 -3.12 -18.15
CA PRO A 344 23.45 -3.91 -19.38
C PRO A 344 22.12 -4.59 -19.75
N PRO A 345 21.80 -4.71 -21.05
CA PRO A 345 20.63 -5.44 -21.51
C PRO A 345 20.60 -6.88 -20.95
N GLY A 346 19.39 -7.34 -20.57
CA GLY A 346 19.20 -8.65 -19.94
C GLY A 346 19.52 -8.69 -18.43
N THR A 347 19.93 -7.57 -17.83
CA THR A 347 20.08 -7.48 -16.37
C THR A 347 18.72 -7.63 -15.70
N VAL A 348 18.59 -8.62 -14.83
CA VAL A 348 17.47 -8.71 -13.87
C VAL A 348 18.08 -9.09 -12.52
N THR A 349 18.29 -8.10 -11.67
CA THR A 349 18.90 -8.31 -10.34
C THR A 349 18.02 -7.69 -9.27
N ARG A 350 17.71 -8.50 -8.24
CA ARG A 350 17.02 -8.01 -7.03
C ARG A 350 18.02 -7.89 -5.89
N ARG A 351 18.06 -6.72 -5.25
CA ARG A 351 18.93 -6.45 -4.10
C ARG A 351 18.08 -6.03 -2.92
N PRO A 352 18.08 -6.77 -1.80
CA PRO A 352 17.40 -6.32 -0.57
C PRO A 352 17.89 -4.94 -0.14
N VAL A 353 16.97 -4.06 0.22
CA VAL A 353 17.29 -2.73 0.71
C VAL A 353 17.33 -2.78 2.25
N PRO A 354 18.48 -2.50 2.87
CA PRO A 354 18.55 -2.42 4.33
C PRO A 354 17.73 -1.23 4.83
N PRO A 355 17.05 -1.33 5.99
CA PRO A 355 16.33 -0.22 6.56
C PRO A 355 17.28 0.96 6.82
N LEU A 356 16.80 2.18 6.62
CA LEU A 356 17.55 3.37 6.99
C LEU A 356 17.78 3.30 8.50
N ARG A 357 19.04 3.30 8.92
CA ARG A 357 19.38 3.46 10.32
C ARG A 357 18.83 4.82 10.75
N ALA A 358 17.93 4.84 11.73
CA ALA A 358 17.53 6.08 12.38
C ALA A 358 18.82 6.80 12.78
N GLY A 359 19.07 7.97 12.20
CA GLY A 359 20.25 8.75 12.50
C GLY A 359 20.34 8.93 14.01
N ARG A 360 21.33 8.30 14.64
CA ARG A 360 21.79 8.76 15.93
C ARG A 360 22.28 10.17 15.65
N SER A 361 21.55 11.17 16.11
CA SER A 361 22.13 12.49 16.33
C SER A 361 23.31 12.26 17.27
N GLU A 362 24.52 12.16 16.72
CA GLU A 362 25.71 12.26 17.57
C GLU A 362 25.60 13.58 18.32
N PRO A 363 25.65 13.55 19.63
CA PRO A 363 25.73 14.80 20.38
C PRO A 363 27.00 15.51 19.88
N SER A 364 26.82 16.69 19.30
CA SER A 364 27.91 17.61 18.95
C SER A 364 28.96 17.57 20.00
N ALA A 365 30.17 17.09 19.67
CA ALA A 365 31.30 17.07 20.56
C ALA A 365 31.58 18.52 20.96
N ALA A 366 31.28 18.87 22.20
CA ALA A 366 31.62 20.17 22.77
C ALA A 366 33.12 20.42 22.55
N PRO A 367 33.52 21.62 22.12
CA PRO A 367 34.92 21.92 21.86
C PRO A 367 35.74 21.70 23.16
N ARG A 368 36.71 20.81 23.09
CA ARG A 368 37.66 20.56 24.17
C ARG A 368 38.32 21.87 24.52
N ARG A 369 38.05 22.42 25.72
CA ARG A 369 38.77 23.54 26.27
C ARG A 369 40.26 23.17 26.31
N ARG A 370 41.10 23.94 25.59
CA ARG A 370 42.56 23.87 25.68
C ARG A 370 42.94 24.16 27.15
N ARG A 371 43.56 23.20 27.82
CA ARG A 371 44.21 23.43 29.11
C ARG A 371 45.46 24.29 28.85
N THR A 372 45.50 25.47 29.41
CA THR A 372 46.69 26.28 29.53
C THR A 372 47.66 25.59 30.46
N PRO A 373 48.98 25.54 30.18
CA PRO A 373 49.99 24.99 31.09
C PRO A 373 50.16 25.90 32.30
N PRO A 374 50.53 25.36 33.48
CA PRO A 374 50.78 26.15 34.69
C PRO A 374 52.04 27.00 34.51
N VAL A 375 51.91 28.25 34.90
CA VAL A 375 53.08 29.22 35.08
C VAL A 375 53.83 28.81 36.32
N SER A 376 55.12 28.55 36.18
CA SER A 376 56.03 28.31 37.29
C SER A 376 56.36 29.64 37.98
N PRO A 377 56.38 29.71 39.33
CA PRO A 377 56.88 30.91 40.05
C PRO A 377 58.40 30.90 40.12
N SER A 378 58.99 32.04 39.83
CA SER A 378 60.36 32.39 40.15
C SER A 378 60.47 32.95 41.56
#